data_da99016a653eac2e9b9c58233e7abd41
#
_entry.id   da99016a653eac2e9b9c58233e7abd41
#
_cell.length_a   1.000
_cell.length_b   1.000
_cell.length_c   1.000
_cell.angle_alpha   90.00
_cell.angle_beta   90.00
_cell.angle_gamma   90.00
#
_symmetry.space_group_name_H-M   'P 1'
#
loop_
_entity.id
_entity.type
_entity.pdbx_description
1 polymer ?
#
loop_
_entity_poly.entity_id
_entity_poly.type
_entity_poly.pdbx_seq_one_letter_code
_entity_poly.pdbx_strand_id
1 'polypeptide(L)'
;LGRDAFVLADLGCSVALSERSAPLCYLLEQARELALMSTNDKVVEAVSRMRVRCGDSCEQAVEGFDVIYIDPMFPERGKTAAVKKDLATVQALHSDSSSVNDPEDLLLWAMAQPVERVVIKRPVKAPVLGAVKPSHSITGKTIRFDVMVKPRGNGW
;
A
#
# COMPACT_ATOMS: atom_id res chain seq x y z
N LEU A 1 7.61 5.59 2.14
CA LEU A 1 6.39 5.97 2.82
C LEU A 1 5.53 6.84 1.91
N GLY A 2 4.28 6.46 1.64
CA GLY A 2 3.32 7.26 0.89
C GLY A 2 3.61 7.53 -0.59
N ARG A 3 4.74 7.07 -1.15
CA ARG A 3 5.14 7.37 -2.53
C ARG A 3 4.15 6.86 -3.56
N ASP A 4 3.75 5.60 -3.46
CA ASP A 4 2.81 5.00 -4.41
C ASP A 4 1.42 5.63 -4.27
N ALA A 5 1.01 5.96 -3.04
CA ALA A 5 -0.23 6.69 -2.77
C ALA A 5 -0.22 8.08 -3.43
N PHE A 6 0.90 8.80 -3.35
CA PHE A 6 1.05 10.09 -4.02
C PHE A 6 0.96 9.96 -5.55
N VAL A 7 1.64 8.97 -6.15
CA VAL A 7 1.58 8.72 -7.61
C VAL A 7 0.15 8.41 -8.05
N LEU A 8 -0.58 7.56 -7.31
CA LEU A 8 -1.98 7.27 -7.62
C LEU A 8 -2.86 8.52 -7.51
N ALA A 9 -2.64 9.35 -6.50
CA ALA A 9 -3.36 10.61 -6.33
C ALA A 9 -3.05 11.63 -7.43
N ASP A 10 -1.79 11.73 -7.89
CA ASP A 10 -1.36 12.57 -9.00
C ASP A 10 -2.02 12.11 -10.32
N LEU A 11 -2.25 10.82 -10.49
CA LEU A 11 -3.00 10.25 -11.61
C LEU A 11 -4.52 10.42 -11.49
N GLY A 12 -5.01 11.09 -10.45
CA GLY A 12 -6.43 11.44 -10.28
C GLY A 12 -7.23 10.51 -9.37
N CYS A 13 -6.60 9.50 -8.74
CA CYS A 13 -7.30 8.61 -7.80
C CYS A 13 -7.55 9.31 -6.46
N SER A 14 -8.70 9.03 -5.83
CA SER A 14 -8.91 9.30 -4.41
C SER A 14 -8.27 8.17 -3.60
N VAL A 15 -7.32 8.49 -2.73
CA VAL A 15 -6.50 7.50 -2.04
C VAL A 15 -6.66 7.60 -0.53
N ALA A 16 -7.02 6.49 0.12
CA ALA A 16 -6.88 6.33 1.56
C ALA A 16 -5.66 5.46 1.84
N LEU A 17 -4.68 6.02 2.56
CA LEU A 17 -3.45 5.36 2.95
C LEU A 17 -3.55 4.91 4.40
N SER A 18 -3.55 3.60 4.66
CA SER A 18 -3.58 3.05 6.01
C SER A 18 -2.17 2.77 6.51
N GLU A 19 -1.86 3.26 7.71
CA GLU A 19 -0.58 3.05 8.39
C GLU A 19 -0.83 2.69 9.86
N ARG A 20 -0.35 1.51 10.30
CA ARG A 20 -0.54 1.05 11.67
C ARG A 20 0.48 1.59 12.66
N SER A 21 1.69 1.92 12.21
CA SER A 21 2.72 2.52 13.06
C SER A 21 2.35 3.97 13.37
N ALA A 22 2.03 4.26 14.63
CA ALA A 22 1.66 5.61 15.05
C ALA A 22 2.73 6.67 14.70
N PRO A 23 4.05 6.43 14.90
CA PRO A 23 5.08 7.39 14.45
C PRO A 23 5.09 7.62 12.94
N LEU A 24 4.90 6.57 12.13
CA LEU A 24 4.87 6.71 10.67
C LEU A 24 3.59 7.38 10.19
N CYS A 25 2.46 7.08 10.84
CA CYS A 25 1.21 7.76 10.56
C CYS A 25 1.33 9.27 10.82
N TYR A 26 1.88 9.66 11.97
CA TYR A 26 2.13 11.07 12.28
C TYR A 26 3.00 11.76 11.23
N LEU A 27 4.10 11.12 10.80
CA LEU A 27 4.98 11.66 9.76
C LEU A 27 4.27 11.82 8.41
N LEU A 28 3.41 10.87 8.04
CA LEU A 28 2.61 10.94 6.81
C LEU A 28 1.59 12.08 6.85
N GLU A 29 0.91 12.27 8.00
CA GLU A 29 -0.03 13.38 8.18
C GLU A 29 0.69 14.73 8.11
N GLN A 30 1.82 14.89 8.80
CA GLN A 30 2.63 16.11 8.75
C GLN A 30 3.15 16.39 7.33
N ALA A 31 3.63 15.37 6.63
CA ALA A 31 4.08 15.51 5.25
C ALA A 31 2.94 15.96 4.32
N ARG A 32 1.74 15.41 4.52
CA ARG A 32 0.54 15.79 3.77
C ARG A 32 0.14 17.25 4.05
N GLU A 33 0.11 17.67 5.31
CA GLU A 33 -0.22 19.05 5.70
C GLU A 33 0.78 20.06 5.10
N LEU A 34 2.07 19.77 5.18
CA LEU A 34 3.11 20.60 4.56
C LEU A 34 2.95 20.66 3.02
N ALA A 35 2.62 19.55 2.39
CA ALA A 35 2.42 19.50 0.94
C ALA A 35 1.19 20.29 0.49
N LEU A 36 0.14 20.39 1.32
CA LEU A 36 -1.02 21.25 1.06
C LEU A 36 -0.68 22.74 1.08
N MET A 37 0.41 23.13 1.73
CA MET A 37 0.93 24.53 1.75
C MET A 37 1.94 24.79 0.62
N SER A 38 2.15 23.84 -0.28
CA SER A 38 3.09 23.98 -1.40
C SER A 38 2.66 25.09 -2.35
N THR A 39 3.64 25.77 -2.94
CA THR A 39 3.40 26.72 -4.05
C THR A 39 3.18 26.02 -5.40
N ASN A 40 3.33 24.70 -5.44
CA ASN A 40 3.09 23.89 -6.63
C ASN A 40 1.66 23.35 -6.62
N ASP A 41 0.81 23.91 -7.45
CA ASP A 41 -0.62 23.54 -7.54
C ASP A 41 -0.85 22.06 -7.84
N LYS A 42 0.02 21.42 -8.63
CA LYS A 42 -0.08 19.98 -8.92
C LYS A 42 0.13 19.13 -7.67
N VAL A 43 1.09 19.53 -6.80
CA VAL A 43 1.31 18.86 -5.52
C VAL A 43 0.10 19.02 -4.63
N VAL A 44 -0.43 20.23 -4.50
CA VAL A 44 -1.63 20.53 -3.70
C VAL A 44 -2.81 19.70 -4.19
N GLU A 45 -3.04 19.68 -5.49
CA GLU A 45 -4.12 18.92 -6.12
C GLU A 45 -3.99 17.42 -5.85
N ALA A 46 -2.81 16.83 -6.01
CA ALA A 46 -2.56 15.42 -5.71
C ALA A 46 -2.83 15.11 -4.24
N VAL A 47 -2.21 15.84 -3.29
CA VAL A 47 -2.37 15.55 -1.85
C VAL A 47 -3.76 15.85 -1.32
N SER A 48 -4.55 16.71 -1.98
CA SER A 48 -5.95 16.95 -1.63
C SER A 48 -6.82 15.69 -1.81
N ARG A 49 -6.43 14.78 -2.72
CA ARG A 49 -7.07 13.49 -2.96
C ARG A 49 -6.60 12.40 -2.00
N MET A 50 -5.61 12.70 -1.14
CA MET A 50 -5.06 11.72 -0.19
C MET A 50 -5.66 11.91 1.21
N ARG A 51 -5.92 10.79 1.88
CA ARG A 51 -6.28 10.73 3.29
C ARG A 51 -5.37 9.72 3.98
N VAL A 52 -4.81 10.09 5.13
CA VAL A 52 -4.08 9.17 5.99
C VAL A 52 -5.06 8.60 7.02
N ARG A 53 -4.98 7.31 7.26
CA ARG A 53 -5.76 6.59 8.26
C ARG A 53 -4.81 5.85 9.18
N CYS A 54 -4.83 6.18 10.46
CA CYS A 54 -3.99 5.53 11.46
C CYS A 54 -4.68 4.29 12.01
N GLY A 55 -3.93 3.20 12.12
CA GLY A 55 -4.42 1.93 12.64
C GLY A 55 -4.28 0.77 11.68
N ASP A 56 -4.72 -0.41 12.11
CA ASP A 56 -4.68 -1.60 11.28
C ASP A 56 -5.65 -1.48 10.11
N SER A 57 -5.16 -1.72 8.89
CA SER A 57 -5.99 -1.68 7.68
C SER A 57 -7.12 -2.70 7.70
N CYS A 58 -6.93 -3.84 8.38
CA CYS A 58 -7.94 -4.88 8.49
C CYS A 58 -9.14 -4.49 9.37
N GLU A 59 -8.99 -3.46 10.21
CA GLU A 59 -10.04 -2.92 11.07
C GLU A 59 -10.79 -1.72 10.45
N GLN A 60 -10.34 -1.26 9.29
CA GLN A 60 -10.89 -0.05 8.67
C GLN A 60 -11.95 -0.37 7.62
N ALA A 61 -12.98 0.50 7.57
CA ALA A 61 -14.02 0.43 6.56
C ALA A 61 -13.47 0.65 5.15
N VAL A 62 -13.86 -0.20 4.22
CA VAL A 62 -13.44 -0.15 2.81
C VAL A 62 -14.60 0.07 1.84
N GLU A 63 -15.82 0.31 2.37
CA GLU A 63 -16.99 0.61 1.54
C GLU A 63 -16.75 1.88 0.71
N GLY A 64 -17.14 1.80 -0.56
CA GLY A 64 -16.99 2.91 -1.51
C GLY A 64 -15.61 3.02 -2.16
N PHE A 65 -14.71 2.06 -1.92
CA PHE A 65 -13.47 1.93 -2.67
C PHE A 65 -13.60 0.88 -3.77
N ASP A 66 -13.02 1.17 -4.94
CA ASP A 66 -13.01 0.26 -6.08
C ASP A 66 -11.85 -0.74 -6.00
N VAL A 67 -10.74 -0.33 -5.38
CA VAL A 67 -9.48 -1.07 -5.38
C VAL A 67 -8.81 -1.05 -4.01
N ILE A 68 -8.31 -2.21 -3.57
CA ILE A 68 -7.33 -2.31 -2.48
C ILE A 68 -5.96 -2.54 -3.11
N TYR A 69 -5.00 -1.65 -2.78
CA TYR A 69 -3.61 -1.76 -3.18
C TYR A 69 -2.76 -2.16 -1.98
N ILE A 70 -2.01 -3.25 -2.10
CA ILE A 70 -1.17 -3.80 -1.05
C ILE A 70 0.30 -3.69 -1.48
N ASP A 71 1.10 -3.00 -0.67
CA ASP A 71 2.56 -2.94 -0.80
C ASP A 71 3.21 -3.54 0.46
N PRO A 72 3.29 -4.87 0.59
CA PRO A 72 3.88 -5.50 1.76
C PRO A 72 5.36 -5.15 1.81
N MET A 73 5.85 -4.77 3.00
CA MET A 73 7.27 -4.60 3.23
C MET A 73 7.98 -5.96 3.20
N PHE A 74 8.51 -6.32 2.02
CA PHE A 74 9.36 -7.51 1.91
C PHE A 74 10.76 -7.21 2.45
N PRO A 75 11.34 -8.08 3.28
CA PRO A 75 12.74 -8.00 3.60
C PRO A 75 13.55 -8.22 2.31
N GLU A 76 14.12 -7.13 1.77
CA GLU A 76 14.97 -7.21 0.59
C GLU A 76 16.24 -8.01 0.93
N ARG A 77 16.33 -9.23 0.45
CA ARG A 77 17.59 -9.98 0.46
C ARG A 77 18.53 -9.34 -0.58
N GLY A 78 19.50 -8.56 -0.12
CA GLY A 78 20.71 -8.27 -0.92
C GLY A 78 20.84 -6.89 -1.55
N LYS A 79 20.46 -5.78 -0.92
CA LYS A 79 20.79 -4.44 -1.43
C LYS A 79 21.75 -3.66 -0.54
N THR A 80 22.51 -2.77 -1.20
CA THR A 80 23.65 -1.95 -0.73
C THR A 80 23.40 -1.16 0.56
N ALA A 81 24.47 -0.87 1.31
CA ALA A 81 24.49 -0.30 2.66
C ALA A 81 23.68 1.01 2.86
N ALA A 82 23.51 1.84 1.82
CA ALA A 82 22.76 3.09 1.91
C ALA A 82 21.23 2.87 1.98
N VAL A 83 20.70 1.94 1.17
CA VAL A 83 19.26 1.57 1.19
C VAL A 83 18.90 0.82 2.47
N LYS A 84 19.87 0.08 3.07
CA LYS A 84 19.68 -0.61 4.35
C LYS A 84 19.41 0.33 5.52
N LYS A 85 19.94 1.56 5.50
CA LYS A 85 19.82 2.49 6.62
C LYS A 85 18.42 3.10 6.72
N ASP A 86 17.85 3.52 5.60
CA ASP A 86 16.49 4.07 5.54
C ASP A 86 15.44 2.98 5.83
N LEU A 87 15.64 1.77 5.27
CA LEU A 87 14.76 0.64 5.48
C LEU A 87 14.85 0.08 6.92
N ALA A 88 16.06 0.04 7.50
CA ALA A 88 16.27 -0.38 8.89
C ALA A 88 15.60 0.56 9.89
N THR A 89 15.61 1.87 9.61
CA THR A 89 14.91 2.85 10.45
C THR A 89 13.40 2.66 10.38
N VAL A 90 12.85 2.42 9.19
CA VAL A 90 11.42 2.13 9.00
C VAL A 90 11.04 0.80 9.64
N GLN A 91 11.87 -0.24 9.48
CA GLN A 91 11.66 -1.54 10.13
C GLN A 91 11.75 -1.47 11.66
N ALA A 92 12.66 -0.66 12.21
CA ALA A 92 12.75 -0.45 13.66
C ALA A 92 11.49 0.24 14.24
N LEU A 93 10.86 1.14 13.47
CA LEU A 93 9.60 1.78 13.84
C LEU A 93 8.38 0.86 13.75
N HIS A 94 8.49 -0.27 13.03
CA HIS A 94 7.46 -1.30 12.96
C HIS A 94 7.64 -2.45 13.97
N SER A 95 8.81 -2.55 14.62
CA SER A 95 9.15 -3.70 15.47
C SER A 95 8.40 -3.79 16.81
N ASP A 96 7.62 -2.76 17.18
CA ASP A 96 6.84 -2.75 18.43
C ASP A 96 5.43 -3.36 18.31
N SER A 97 5.05 -3.86 17.15
CA SER A 97 3.74 -4.51 16.98
C SER A 97 3.90 -6.03 16.87
N SER A 98 3.50 -6.72 17.91
CA SER A 98 3.50 -8.18 18.08
C SER A 98 2.53 -8.96 17.15
N SER A 99 1.98 -8.34 16.14
CA SER A 99 1.23 -8.98 15.07
C SER A 99 1.73 -8.45 13.71
N VAL A 100 2.80 -9.05 13.20
CA VAL A 100 3.09 -8.97 11.76
C VAL A 100 1.98 -9.75 11.10
N ASN A 101 0.95 -9.04 10.60
CA ASN A 101 -0.01 -9.69 9.71
C ASN A 101 0.80 -10.26 8.54
N ASP A 102 0.79 -11.57 8.40
CA ASP A 102 1.41 -12.24 7.28
C ASP A 102 0.85 -11.57 6.00
N PRO A 103 1.68 -11.25 5.01
CA PRO A 103 1.18 -10.74 3.73
C PRO A 103 0.08 -11.60 3.12
N GLU A 104 0.04 -12.90 3.42
CA GLU A 104 -1.04 -13.81 3.00
C GLU A 104 -2.35 -13.52 3.71
N ASP A 105 -2.33 -13.27 5.02
CA ASP A 105 -3.52 -12.91 5.80
C ASP A 105 -4.10 -11.58 5.32
N LEU A 106 -3.23 -10.59 5.04
CA LEU A 106 -3.65 -9.30 4.50
C LEU A 106 -4.28 -9.46 3.11
N LEU A 107 -3.73 -10.33 2.26
CA LEU A 107 -4.32 -10.63 0.96
C LEU A 107 -5.70 -11.29 1.12
N LEU A 108 -5.83 -12.28 1.98
CA LEU A 108 -7.10 -12.97 2.23
C LEU A 108 -8.16 -12.01 2.76
N TRP A 109 -7.78 -11.12 3.69
CA TRP A 109 -8.67 -10.06 4.15
C TRP A 109 -9.12 -9.15 3.00
N ALA A 110 -8.19 -8.68 2.16
CA ALA A 110 -8.50 -7.80 1.05
C ALA A 110 -9.43 -8.46 0.01
N MET A 111 -9.22 -9.76 -0.23
CA MET A 111 -10.07 -10.56 -1.13
C MET A 111 -11.51 -10.69 -0.61
N ALA A 112 -11.72 -10.68 0.70
CA ALA A 112 -13.05 -10.73 1.31
C ALA A 112 -13.80 -9.38 1.25
N GLN A 113 -13.12 -8.26 0.94
CA GLN A 113 -13.73 -6.94 0.94
C GLN A 113 -14.60 -6.68 -0.30
N PRO A 114 -15.60 -5.78 -0.23
CA PRO A 114 -16.51 -5.47 -1.34
C PRO A 114 -15.87 -4.49 -2.34
N VAL A 115 -14.72 -4.86 -2.89
CA VAL A 115 -13.98 -4.09 -3.90
C VAL A 115 -13.97 -4.81 -5.25
N GLU A 116 -13.79 -4.09 -6.35
CA GLU A 116 -13.74 -4.69 -7.69
C GLU A 116 -12.40 -5.39 -7.95
N ARG A 117 -11.32 -4.92 -7.31
CA ARG A 117 -9.96 -5.41 -7.54
C ARG A 117 -9.10 -5.35 -6.29
N VAL A 118 -8.21 -6.33 -6.19
CA VAL A 118 -7.08 -6.29 -5.28
C VAL A 118 -5.80 -6.29 -6.11
N VAL A 119 -4.89 -5.37 -5.81
CA VAL A 119 -3.59 -5.26 -6.48
C VAL A 119 -2.51 -5.43 -5.44
N ILE A 120 -1.56 -6.32 -5.68
CA ILE A 120 -0.44 -6.53 -4.79
C ILE A 120 0.89 -6.31 -5.51
N LYS A 121 1.72 -5.45 -4.97
CA LYS A 121 3.07 -5.18 -5.48
C LYS A 121 4.04 -6.25 -5.00
N ARG A 122 4.79 -6.81 -5.92
CA ARG A 122 5.74 -7.91 -5.66
C ARG A 122 7.07 -7.69 -6.39
N PRO A 123 8.19 -8.20 -5.87
CA PRO A 123 9.38 -8.40 -6.68
C PRO A 123 9.08 -9.35 -7.86
N VAL A 124 9.66 -9.09 -9.04
CA VAL A 124 9.41 -9.91 -10.25
C VAL A 124 9.64 -11.40 -10.01
N LYS A 125 10.71 -11.74 -9.26
CA LYS A 125 11.11 -13.13 -8.98
C LYS A 125 10.42 -13.76 -7.76
N ALA A 126 9.57 -13.01 -7.05
CA ALA A 126 8.87 -13.56 -5.90
C ALA A 126 7.81 -14.59 -6.35
N PRO A 127 7.59 -15.69 -5.61
CA PRO A 127 6.49 -16.60 -5.91
C PRO A 127 5.14 -15.87 -5.81
N VAL A 128 4.08 -16.46 -6.34
CA VAL A 128 2.70 -15.99 -6.08
C VAL A 128 2.46 -16.03 -4.58
N LEU A 129 1.74 -15.03 -4.06
CA LEU A 129 1.44 -14.95 -2.65
C LEU A 129 0.24 -15.83 -2.31
N GLY A 130 0.43 -16.75 -1.36
CA GLY A 130 -0.61 -17.68 -0.95
C GLY A 130 -1.10 -18.58 -2.08
N ALA A 131 -2.30 -19.13 -1.92
CA ALA A 131 -2.95 -19.98 -2.91
C ALA A 131 -3.76 -19.19 -3.96
N VAL A 132 -3.79 -17.85 -3.88
CA VAL A 132 -4.60 -17.01 -4.74
C VAL A 132 -3.88 -16.71 -6.06
N LYS A 133 -4.38 -17.28 -7.15
CA LYS A 133 -3.83 -17.01 -8.48
C LYS A 133 -4.32 -15.65 -8.99
N PRO A 134 -3.42 -14.73 -9.39
CA PRO A 134 -3.84 -13.46 -9.98
C PRO A 134 -4.57 -13.67 -11.31
N SER A 135 -5.53 -12.80 -11.61
CA SER A 135 -6.23 -12.77 -12.91
C SER A 135 -5.26 -12.42 -14.03
N HIS A 136 -4.34 -11.51 -13.74
CA HIS A 136 -3.21 -11.15 -14.60
C HIS A 136 -2.12 -10.45 -13.78
N SER A 137 -0.94 -10.28 -14.36
CA SER A 137 0.16 -9.55 -13.74
C SER A 137 0.73 -8.51 -14.71
N ILE A 138 1.06 -7.32 -14.18
CA ILE A 138 1.77 -6.26 -14.91
C ILE A 138 3.20 -6.27 -14.43
N THR A 139 4.14 -6.66 -15.30
CA THR A 139 5.53 -6.88 -14.93
C THR A 139 6.44 -5.77 -15.45
N GLY A 140 7.15 -5.12 -14.52
CA GLY A 140 8.23 -4.17 -14.80
C GLY A 140 9.62 -4.83 -14.73
N LYS A 141 10.67 -4.03 -14.62
CA LYS A 141 12.06 -4.52 -14.54
C LYS A 141 12.38 -5.23 -13.22
N THR A 142 11.91 -4.70 -12.11
CA THR A 142 12.25 -5.16 -10.74
C THR A 142 11.04 -5.53 -9.92
N ILE A 143 9.89 -4.98 -10.26
CA ILE A 143 8.61 -5.20 -9.59
C ILE A 143 7.57 -5.68 -10.59
N ARG A 144 6.57 -6.40 -10.08
CA ARG A 144 5.33 -6.70 -10.79
C ARG A 144 4.14 -6.36 -9.89
N PHE A 145 2.99 -6.14 -10.50
CA PHE A 145 1.71 -5.99 -9.83
C PHE A 145 0.86 -7.20 -10.18
N ASP A 146 0.56 -8.02 -9.19
CA ASP A 146 -0.38 -9.13 -9.33
C ASP A 146 -1.80 -8.58 -9.07
N VAL A 147 -2.69 -8.75 -10.04
CA VAL A 147 -4.04 -8.16 -10.03
C VAL A 147 -5.06 -9.27 -9.93
N MET A 148 -5.89 -9.24 -8.90
CA MET A 148 -7.07 -10.06 -8.72
C MET A 148 -8.30 -9.22 -9.05
N VAL A 149 -9.08 -9.62 -10.05
CA VAL A 149 -10.31 -8.94 -10.48
C VAL A 149 -11.50 -9.75 -10.00
N LYS A 150 -12.42 -9.10 -9.30
CA LYS A 150 -13.67 -9.73 -8.85
C LYS A 150 -14.63 -9.87 -10.04
N PRO A 151 -15.16 -11.06 -10.32
CA PRO A 151 -16.19 -11.23 -11.34
C PRO A 151 -17.43 -10.38 -11.02
N ARG A 152 -17.94 -9.65 -12.01
CA ARG A 152 -19.19 -8.90 -11.82
C ARG A 152 -20.34 -9.86 -11.52
N GLY A 153 -20.96 -9.73 -10.35
CA GLY A 153 -22.16 -10.48 -9.99
C GLY A 153 -21.99 -11.70 -9.08
N ASN A 154 -20.76 -12.19 -8.86
CA ASN A 154 -20.51 -13.27 -7.89
C ASN A 154 -19.32 -12.88 -7.00
N GLY A 155 -19.39 -13.24 -5.71
CA GLY A 155 -18.25 -13.15 -4.82
C GLY A 155 -16.99 -13.86 -5.38
N TRP A 156 -15.88 -13.72 -4.67
CA TRP A 156 -14.65 -14.49 -4.95
C TRP A 156 -14.91 -15.99 -4.86
#